data_23593acfe74db41b47c34566bafd4936
#
_entry.id   23593acfe74db41b47c34566bafd4936
#
_cell.length_a   1.000
_cell.length_b   1.000
_cell.length_c   1.000
_cell.angle_alpha   90.00
_cell.angle_beta   90.00
_cell.angle_gamma   90.00
#
_symmetry.space_group_name_H-M   'P 1'
#
loop_
_entity.id
_entity.type
_entity.pdbx_description
1 polymer ?
#
loop_
_entity_poly.entity_id
_entity_poly.type
_entity_poly.pdbx_seq_one_letter_code
_entity_poly.pdbx_strand_id
1 'polypeptide(L)'
;FDLFAYRQLQDTAADCEDRYDQIERSLNYPKTVTFYQEKQSEGFLNQLERFITELEDELMDFRDIRYKGYTKTEAEIIDLFYFKFMDIPLLARMDAVCDYFIDEVETLKDRDLPDEERELIREDFYSLYETRDLYVLYSRFLESSGYPALTRVPLEKRKLLYEDVYPVLYLKYRLWGQQENSTIKHLVVDEMQDYSRMQYLILKNMFSCRMTILGDKAQTMEEKQQDVFAFLPGIFGRDIRRIQMNKSYRNTVEIAAYANKLAGISDMELLQRHGKPVQEQQFKDIQAAVKAILDC
;
A
#
# COMPACT_ATOMS: atom_id res chain seq x y z
N PHE A 1 -0.94 -8.28 -7.32
CA PHE A 1 -0.68 -6.90 -6.88
C PHE A 1 0.61 -6.81 -6.06
N ASP A 2 0.93 -7.83 -5.25
CA ASP A 2 2.12 -7.87 -4.38
C ASP A 2 3.43 -7.68 -5.16
N LEU A 3 3.63 -8.40 -6.25
CA LEU A 3 4.84 -8.24 -7.11
C LEU A 3 5.00 -6.81 -7.65
N PHE A 4 3.90 -6.12 -7.91
CA PHE A 4 3.95 -4.72 -8.29
C PHE A 4 4.41 -3.86 -7.12
N ALA A 5 3.83 -4.05 -5.92
CA ALA A 5 4.19 -3.32 -4.72
C ALA A 5 5.69 -3.49 -4.38
N TYR A 6 6.20 -4.72 -4.45
CA TYR A 6 7.62 -5.01 -4.20
C TYR A 6 8.56 -4.30 -5.16
N ARG A 7 8.22 -4.26 -6.46
CA ARG A 7 9.00 -3.51 -7.45
C ARG A 7 9.03 -2.01 -7.18
N GLN A 8 7.94 -1.45 -6.68
CA GLN A 8 7.86 -0.03 -6.32
C GLN A 8 8.69 0.33 -5.08
N LEU A 9 9.08 -0.65 -4.27
CA LEU A 9 9.80 -0.46 -3.01
C LEU A 9 11.26 -0.91 -3.05
N GLN A 10 11.80 -1.26 -4.21
CA GLN A 10 13.21 -1.72 -4.37
C GLN A 10 14.24 -0.68 -3.93
N ASP A 11 13.91 0.60 -4.00
CA ASP A 11 14.72 1.71 -3.51
C ASP A 11 14.60 1.94 -1.99
N THR A 12 13.69 1.26 -1.34
CA THR A 12 13.36 1.41 0.09
C THR A 12 13.85 0.21 0.91
N ALA A 13 13.66 -1.00 0.38
CA ALA A 13 14.10 -2.25 1.00
C ALA A 13 14.53 -3.26 -0.07
N ALA A 14 15.56 -4.04 0.24
CA ALA A 14 16.08 -5.07 -0.66
C ALA A 14 15.14 -6.27 -0.79
N ASP A 15 14.34 -6.53 0.22
CA ASP A 15 13.41 -7.66 0.28
C ASP A 15 12.07 -7.26 0.92
N CYS A 16 11.01 -7.90 0.47
CA CYS A 16 9.67 -7.81 1.05
C CYS A 16 9.16 -9.22 1.32
N GLU A 17 8.66 -9.44 2.53
CA GLU A 17 8.00 -10.69 2.91
C GLU A 17 6.73 -10.88 2.06
N ASP A 18 6.49 -12.10 1.58
CA ASP A 18 5.26 -12.42 0.90
C ASP A 18 4.13 -12.86 1.86
N ARG A 19 2.92 -13.04 1.32
CA ARG A 19 1.76 -13.44 2.13
C ARG A 19 1.90 -14.83 2.73
N TYR A 20 2.56 -15.76 2.05
CA TYR A 20 2.76 -17.13 2.54
C TYR A 20 3.73 -17.15 3.72
N ASP A 21 4.85 -16.44 3.60
CA ASP A 21 5.83 -16.26 4.69
C ASP A 21 5.18 -15.61 5.92
N GLN A 22 4.32 -14.60 5.70
CA GLN A 22 3.57 -13.94 6.78
C GLN A 22 2.62 -14.91 7.49
N ILE A 23 1.90 -15.75 6.75
CA ILE A 23 1.02 -16.78 7.32
C ILE A 23 1.84 -17.77 8.14
N GLU A 24 2.95 -18.29 7.60
CA GLU A 24 3.86 -19.19 8.31
C GLU A 24 4.40 -18.55 9.59
N ARG A 25 4.84 -17.29 9.52
CA ARG A 25 5.30 -16.52 10.69
C ARG A 25 4.18 -16.37 11.72
N SER A 26 2.94 -16.18 11.30
CA SER A 26 1.80 -16.02 12.20
C SER A 26 1.44 -17.29 12.98
N LEU A 27 1.68 -18.46 12.41
CA LEU A 27 1.51 -19.75 13.11
C LEU A 27 2.47 -19.89 14.28
N ASN A 28 3.68 -19.35 14.15
CA ASN A 28 4.72 -19.43 15.18
C ASN A 28 4.67 -18.26 16.18
N TYR A 29 4.13 -17.12 15.77
CA TYR A 29 4.12 -15.89 16.56
C TYR A 29 2.72 -15.23 16.53
N PRO A 30 1.81 -15.56 17.44
CA PRO A 30 0.42 -15.07 17.44
C PRO A 30 0.27 -13.53 17.41
N LYS A 31 1.21 -12.79 17.99
CA LYS A 31 1.23 -11.30 17.92
C LYS A 31 1.30 -10.77 16.49
N THR A 32 1.81 -11.54 15.55
CA THR A 32 1.88 -11.19 14.13
C THR A 32 0.49 -10.97 13.54
N VAL A 33 -0.48 -11.81 13.90
CA VAL A 33 -1.86 -11.67 13.45
C VAL A 33 -2.46 -10.35 13.93
N THR A 34 -2.21 -9.99 15.20
CA THR A 34 -2.69 -8.73 15.77
C THR A 34 -2.11 -7.53 15.04
N PHE A 35 -0.80 -7.48 14.82
CA PHE A 35 -0.15 -6.39 14.09
C PHE A 35 -0.62 -6.30 12.63
N TYR A 36 -0.80 -7.43 11.96
CA TYR A 36 -1.34 -7.46 10.61
C TYR A 36 -2.75 -6.82 10.56
N GLN A 37 -3.66 -7.22 11.46
CA GLN A 37 -5.01 -6.68 11.54
C GLN A 37 -5.04 -5.18 11.90
N GLU A 38 -4.21 -4.78 12.87
CA GLU A 38 -4.10 -3.38 13.28
C GLU A 38 -3.61 -2.48 12.15
N LYS A 39 -2.54 -2.89 11.42
CA LYS A 39 -1.96 -2.11 10.32
C LYS A 39 -2.85 -2.03 9.07
N GLN A 40 -3.89 -2.86 8.99
CA GLN A 40 -4.93 -2.74 7.96
C GLN A 40 -6.14 -1.92 8.40
N SER A 41 -6.21 -1.52 9.67
CA SER A 41 -7.34 -0.81 10.23
C SER A 41 -7.44 0.64 9.71
N GLU A 42 -8.66 1.20 9.78
CA GLU A 42 -8.88 2.62 9.52
C GLU A 42 -8.15 3.51 10.53
N GLY A 43 -8.03 3.06 11.78
CA GLY A 43 -7.29 3.76 12.83
C GLY A 43 -5.82 3.94 12.47
N PHE A 44 -5.18 2.89 11.98
CA PHE A 44 -3.78 2.95 11.54
C PHE A 44 -3.60 3.89 10.33
N LEU A 45 -4.49 3.81 9.35
CA LEU A 45 -4.48 4.72 8.20
C LEU A 45 -4.61 6.19 8.64
N ASN A 46 -5.52 6.49 9.57
CA ASN A 46 -5.71 7.85 10.09
C ASN A 46 -4.48 8.35 10.86
N GLN A 47 -3.78 7.47 11.59
CA GLN A 47 -2.51 7.81 12.23
C GLN A 47 -1.44 8.12 11.20
N LEU A 48 -1.34 7.33 10.15
CA LEU A 48 -0.38 7.55 9.06
C LEU A 48 -0.66 8.87 8.32
N GLU A 49 -1.93 9.20 8.05
CA GLU A 49 -2.31 10.47 7.44
C GLU A 49 -1.95 11.68 8.32
N ARG A 50 -2.16 11.56 9.64
CA ARG A 50 -1.75 12.59 10.59
C ARG A 50 -0.23 12.78 10.57
N PHE A 51 0.51 11.70 10.63
CA PHE A 51 1.98 11.74 10.55
C PHE A 51 2.47 12.41 9.26
N ILE A 52 1.85 12.11 8.10
CA ILE A 52 2.18 12.76 6.82
C ILE A 52 1.95 14.28 6.91
N THR A 53 0.88 14.71 7.58
CA THR A 53 0.61 16.15 7.76
C THR A 53 1.63 16.80 8.68
N GLU A 54 2.04 16.12 9.76
CA GLU A 54 3.06 16.61 10.70
C GLU A 54 4.45 16.70 10.04
N LEU A 55 4.77 15.78 9.13
CA LEU A 55 6.02 15.82 8.35
C LEU A 55 6.17 17.10 7.52
N GLU A 56 5.08 17.72 7.08
CA GLU A 56 5.12 18.97 6.30
C GLU A 56 5.79 20.10 7.07
N ASP A 57 5.65 20.12 8.40
CA ASP A 57 6.22 21.15 9.29
C ASP A 57 7.60 20.74 9.83
N GLU A 58 7.89 19.44 9.96
CA GLU A 58 9.05 18.96 10.72
C GLU A 58 10.20 18.45 9.83
N LEU A 59 9.94 18.16 8.56
CA LEU A 59 10.91 17.46 7.70
C LEU A 59 12.00 18.38 7.14
N MET A 60 11.80 19.70 7.18
CA MET A 60 12.61 20.67 6.48
C MET A 60 13.53 21.48 7.43
N ASP A 61 14.80 21.62 7.03
CA ASP A 61 15.77 22.52 7.64
C ASP A 61 16.15 23.60 6.61
N PHE A 62 15.29 24.63 6.49
CA PHE A 62 15.46 25.69 5.50
C PHE A 62 16.67 26.56 5.82
N ARG A 63 17.43 26.91 4.78
CA ARG A 63 18.55 27.86 4.80
C ARG A 63 18.81 28.39 3.41
N ASP A 64 19.64 29.46 3.31
CA ASP A 64 20.08 29.98 2.02
C ASP A 64 20.83 28.92 1.21
N ILE A 65 20.50 28.81 -0.09
CA ILE A 65 21.25 28.02 -1.06
C ILE A 65 22.04 28.97 -1.94
N ARG A 66 23.34 28.68 -2.14
CA ARG A 66 24.26 29.53 -2.89
C ARG A 66 24.98 28.77 -3.98
N TYR A 67 24.92 29.29 -5.17
CA TYR A 67 25.61 28.73 -6.33
C TYR A 67 26.34 29.83 -7.14
N LYS A 68 27.68 29.83 -7.18
CA LYS A 68 28.53 30.72 -8.01
C LYS A 68 28.11 32.20 -8.02
N GLY A 69 27.75 32.74 -6.86
CA GLY A 69 27.34 34.16 -6.70
C GLY A 69 25.82 34.38 -6.82
N TYR A 70 25.05 33.38 -7.18
CA TYR A 70 23.59 33.40 -7.09
C TYR A 70 23.16 32.85 -5.74
N THR A 71 22.15 33.47 -5.15
CA THR A 71 21.64 33.04 -3.84
C THR A 71 20.13 32.94 -3.92
N LYS A 72 19.60 31.79 -3.46
CA LYS A 72 18.20 31.67 -3.11
C LYS A 72 18.09 31.71 -1.60
N THR A 73 17.45 32.73 -1.12
CA THR A 73 17.32 32.95 0.33
C THR A 73 16.35 31.95 0.94
N GLU A 74 16.52 31.67 2.23
CA GLU A 74 15.61 30.84 3.02
C GLU A 74 14.14 31.26 2.83
N ALA A 75 13.85 32.57 2.94
CA ALA A 75 12.49 33.09 2.78
C ALA A 75 11.89 32.83 1.41
N GLU A 76 12.70 32.96 0.34
CA GLU A 76 12.24 32.63 -1.04
C GLU A 76 12.01 31.14 -1.23
N ILE A 77 12.84 30.28 -0.62
CA ILE A 77 12.66 28.82 -0.67
C ILE A 77 11.36 28.44 0.05
N ILE A 78 11.11 28.98 1.23
CA ILE A 78 9.88 28.77 2.00
C ILE A 78 8.65 29.22 1.19
N ASP A 79 8.71 30.40 0.55
CA ASP A 79 7.61 30.91 -0.28
C ASP A 79 7.32 29.99 -1.46
N LEU A 80 8.35 29.55 -2.18
CA LEU A 80 8.21 28.59 -3.27
C LEU A 80 7.64 27.26 -2.80
N PHE A 81 8.17 26.73 -1.69
CA PHE A 81 7.84 25.40 -1.18
C PHE A 81 6.42 25.32 -0.62
N TYR A 82 6.00 26.28 0.20
CA TYR A 82 4.71 26.22 0.88
C TYR A 82 3.56 26.93 0.16
N PHE A 83 3.87 27.87 -0.76
CA PHE A 83 2.81 28.61 -1.46
C PHE A 83 2.76 28.34 -2.95
N LYS A 84 3.88 28.46 -3.66
CA LYS A 84 3.87 28.29 -5.12
C LYS A 84 3.70 26.84 -5.56
N PHE A 85 4.36 25.93 -4.88
CA PHE A 85 4.38 24.49 -5.22
C PHE A 85 3.64 23.62 -4.21
N MET A 86 2.74 24.19 -3.43
CA MET A 86 1.98 23.47 -2.38
C MET A 86 1.19 22.26 -2.88
N ASP A 87 0.76 22.27 -4.14
CA ASP A 87 0.00 21.18 -4.76
C ASP A 87 0.88 19.97 -5.15
N ILE A 88 2.20 20.13 -5.14
CA ILE A 88 3.15 19.05 -5.40
C ILE A 88 3.37 18.25 -4.11
N PRO A 89 3.42 16.90 -4.18
CA PRO A 89 3.72 16.05 -3.03
C PRO A 89 5.03 16.44 -2.32
N LEU A 90 5.04 16.33 -0.99
CA LEU A 90 6.06 16.91 -0.11
C LEU A 90 7.51 16.65 -0.55
N LEU A 91 7.87 15.39 -0.87
CA LEU A 91 9.24 15.03 -1.24
C LEU A 91 9.58 15.31 -2.72
N ALA A 92 8.58 15.48 -3.57
CA ALA A 92 8.76 15.93 -4.95
C ALA A 92 8.75 17.46 -5.08
N ARG A 93 8.28 18.18 -4.06
CA ARG A 93 8.11 19.63 -4.08
C ARG A 93 9.44 20.38 -4.24
N MET A 94 10.51 19.87 -3.61
CA MET A 94 11.83 20.47 -3.69
C MET A 94 12.45 20.35 -5.11
N ASP A 95 12.07 19.33 -5.89
CA ASP A 95 12.49 19.22 -7.28
C ASP A 95 12.01 20.42 -8.09
N ALA A 96 10.75 20.84 -7.89
CA ALA A 96 10.18 22.02 -8.54
C ALA A 96 10.82 23.34 -8.06
N VAL A 97 11.17 23.43 -6.77
CA VAL A 97 11.90 24.60 -6.22
C VAL A 97 13.29 24.68 -6.80
N CYS A 98 13.99 23.56 -6.87
CA CYS A 98 15.33 23.46 -7.46
C CYS A 98 15.32 23.79 -8.94
N ASP A 99 14.41 23.21 -9.73
CA ASP A 99 14.27 23.51 -11.15
C ASP A 99 13.99 24.99 -11.40
N TYR A 100 13.12 25.60 -10.58
CA TYR A 100 12.85 27.02 -10.65
C TYR A 100 14.12 27.87 -10.43
N PHE A 101 14.98 27.50 -9.46
CA PHE A 101 16.24 28.17 -9.23
C PHE A 101 17.26 27.95 -10.38
N ILE A 102 17.32 26.74 -10.92
CA ILE A 102 18.18 26.43 -12.08
C ILE A 102 17.77 27.30 -13.27
N ASP A 103 16.47 27.38 -13.58
CA ASP A 103 15.94 28.20 -14.68
C ASP A 103 16.27 29.71 -14.49
N GLU A 104 16.20 30.22 -13.25
CA GLU A 104 16.62 31.59 -12.94
C GLU A 104 18.11 31.80 -13.25
N VAL A 105 18.97 30.88 -12.79
CA VAL A 105 20.42 30.97 -13.00
C VAL A 105 20.77 30.88 -14.48
N GLU A 106 20.14 29.98 -15.25
CA GLU A 106 20.33 29.82 -16.69
C GLU A 106 19.90 31.07 -17.46
N THR A 107 18.75 31.64 -17.10
CA THR A 107 18.25 32.89 -17.68
C THR A 107 19.24 34.04 -17.45
N LEU A 108 19.75 34.17 -16.22
CA LEU A 108 20.72 35.24 -15.90
C LEU A 108 22.10 35.05 -16.56
N LYS A 109 22.47 33.81 -16.88
CA LYS A 109 23.72 33.47 -17.56
C LYS A 109 23.58 33.45 -19.08
N ASP A 110 22.37 33.52 -19.61
CA ASP A 110 22.05 33.36 -21.03
C ASP A 110 22.65 32.05 -21.62
N ARG A 111 22.66 30.99 -20.83
CA ARG A 111 23.11 29.65 -21.21
C ARG A 111 22.62 28.57 -20.25
N ASP A 112 22.44 27.38 -20.79
CA ASP A 112 22.11 26.17 -19.99
C ASP A 112 23.30 25.77 -19.09
N LEU A 113 23.00 25.27 -17.92
CA LEU A 113 23.97 24.65 -17.00
C LEU A 113 24.29 23.21 -17.47
N PRO A 114 25.56 22.77 -17.39
CA PRO A 114 25.91 21.36 -17.54
C PRO A 114 25.17 20.48 -16.53
N ASP A 115 24.89 19.23 -16.88
CA ASP A 115 24.18 18.28 -16.02
C ASP A 115 24.86 18.09 -14.65
N GLU A 116 26.22 18.07 -14.64
CA GLU A 116 26.98 17.99 -13.39
C GLU A 116 26.72 19.18 -12.44
N GLU A 117 26.60 20.39 -12.99
CA GLU A 117 26.32 21.59 -12.19
C GLU A 117 24.87 21.60 -11.71
N ARG A 118 23.92 21.12 -12.51
CA ARG A 118 22.52 20.97 -12.11
C ARG A 118 22.39 19.97 -10.98
N GLU A 119 23.13 18.83 -11.04
CA GLU A 119 23.09 17.82 -9.99
C GLU A 119 23.66 18.33 -8.67
N LEU A 120 24.76 19.08 -8.68
CA LEU A 120 25.28 19.71 -7.48
C LEU A 120 24.27 20.67 -6.83
N ILE A 121 23.55 21.45 -7.63
CA ILE A 121 22.49 22.32 -7.11
C ILE A 121 21.37 21.49 -6.49
N ARG A 122 20.98 20.36 -7.13
CA ARG A 122 19.95 19.47 -6.60
C ARG A 122 20.36 18.84 -5.25
N GLU A 123 21.59 18.41 -5.12
CA GLU A 123 22.12 17.87 -3.87
C GLU A 123 22.04 18.91 -2.73
N ASP A 124 22.37 20.18 -3.02
CA ASP A 124 22.25 21.28 -2.05
C ASP A 124 20.80 21.50 -1.60
N PHE A 125 19.83 21.54 -2.55
CA PHE A 125 18.41 21.63 -2.22
C PHE A 125 17.88 20.42 -1.47
N TYR A 126 18.30 19.19 -1.84
CA TYR A 126 17.90 17.99 -1.13
C TYR A 126 18.46 17.90 0.29
N SER A 127 19.58 18.56 0.55
CA SER A 127 20.15 18.65 1.89
C SER A 127 19.31 19.50 2.86
N LEU A 128 18.26 20.17 2.39
CA LEU A 128 17.26 20.86 3.21
C LEU A 128 16.25 19.88 3.82
N TYR A 129 16.14 18.65 3.32
CA TYR A 129 15.38 17.60 4.00
C TYR A 129 16.23 16.97 5.11
N GLU A 130 15.66 16.76 6.27
CA GLU A 130 16.31 15.99 7.34
C GLU A 130 16.58 14.54 6.85
N THR A 131 15.61 13.97 6.15
CA THR A 131 15.74 12.69 5.46
C THR A 131 14.74 12.56 4.32
N ARG A 132 15.12 11.89 3.25
CA ARG A 132 14.24 11.46 2.15
C ARG A 132 14.09 9.93 2.13
N ASP A 133 14.70 9.24 3.08
CA ASP A 133 14.67 7.79 3.17
C ASP A 133 13.31 7.32 3.72
N LEU A 134 12.51 6.73 2.85
CA LEU A 134 11.17 6.25 3.17
C LEU A 134 11.16 5.20 4.29
N TYR A 135 12.17 4.35 4.34
CA TYR A 135 12.32 3.34 5.40
C TYR A 135 12.50 4.00 6.77
N VAL A 136 13.29 5.06 6.82
CA VAL A 136 13.52 5.85 8.04
C VAL A 136 12.24 6.60 8.44
N LEU A 137 11.56 7.23 7.48
CA LEU A 137 10.30 7.95 7.75
C LEU A 137 9.22 7.01 8.28
N TYR A 138 9.07 5.84 7.65
CA TYR A 138 8.10 4.86 8.13
C TYR A 138 8.46 4.28 9.50
N SER A 139 9.77 4.07 9.77
CA SER A 139 10.23 3.65 11.10
C SER A 139 9.90 4.69 12.19
N ARG A 140 10.04 6.00 11.90
CA ARG A 140 9.63 7.08 12.81
C ARG A 140 8.12 7.06 13.06
N PHE A 141 7.33 6.87 12.01
CA PHE A 141 5.89 6.71 12.15
C PHE A 141 5.51 5.55 13.07
N LEU A 142 6.11 4.38 12.88
CA LEU A 142 5.86 3.22 13.73
C LEU A 142 6.17 3.53 15.20
N GLU A 143 7.34 4.12 15.46
CA GLU A 143 7.79 4.47 16.81
C GLU A 143 6.84 5.48 17.46
N SER A 144 6.48 6.56 16.77
CA SER A 144 5.55 7.58 17.28
C SER A 144 4.14 7.05 17.53
N SER A 145 3.73 6.01 16.78
CA SER A 145 2.42 5.36 16.91
C SER A 145 2.41 4.18 17.89
N GLY A 146 3.52 3.91 18.58
CA GLY A 146 3.63 2.84 19.58
C GLY A 146 3.88 1.45 19.02
N TYR A 147 4.26 1.32 17.74
CA TYR A 147 4.67 0.07 17.12
C TYR A 147 6.20 -0.11 17.19
N PRO A 148 6.68 -1.36 17.09
CA PRO A 148 8.11 -1.61 17.00
C PRO A 148 8.73 -0.88 15.79
N ALA A 149 9.79 -0.10 16.05
CA ALA A 149 10.56 0.54 14.99
C ALA A 149 11.24 -0.49 14.07
N LEU A 150 11.46 -0.13 12.82
CA LEU A 150 12.22 -0.96 11.90
C LEU A 150 13.71 -1.00 12.30
N THR A 151 14.36 -2.10 12.02
CA THR A 151 15.80 -2.27 12.33
C THR A 151 16.63 -1.34 11.44
N ARG A 152 17.50 -0.54 12.05
CA ARG A 152 18.42 0.35 11.32
C ARG A 152 19.55 -0.46 10.70
N VAL A 153 19.42 -0.74 9.42
CA VAL A 153 20.40 -1.50 8.62
C VAL A 153 20.57 -0.83 7.24
N PRO A 154 21.68 -1.06 6.53
CA PRO A 154 21.85 -0.57 5.16
C PRO A 154 20.84 -1.22 4.22
N LEU A 155 20.58 -0.58 3.06
CA LEU A 155 19.54 -0.95 2.10
C LEU A 155 19.52 -2.43 1.76
N GLU A 156 20.68 -3.03 1.54
CA GLU A 156 20.86 -4.43 1.10
C GLU A 156 20.41 -5.46 2.16
N LYS A 157 20.20 -5.00 3.39
CA LYS A 157 19.74 -5.83 4.52
C LYS A 157 18.34 -5.46 5.01
N ARG A 158 17.72 -4.44 4.40
CA ARG A 158 16.36 -4.05 4.76
C ARG A 158 15.37 -5.08 4.24
N LYS A 159 14.51 -5.51 5.12
CA LYS A 159 13.35 -6.35 4.80
C LYS A 159 12.10 -5.70 5.36
N LEU A 160 11.06 -5.57 4.53
CA LEU A 160 9.74 -5.17 4.97
C LEU A 160 8.90 -6.42 5.24
N LEU A 161 8.24 -6.46 6.38
CA LEU A 161 7.23 -7.48 6.67
C LEU A 161 5.99 -7.22 5.79
N TYR A 162 5.23 -8.28 5.50
CA TYR A 162 4.06 -8.17 4.61
C TYR A 162 3.07 -7.09 5.06
N GLU A 163 2.83 -6.97 6.36
CA GLU A 163 1.95 -5.95 6.94
C GLU A 163 2.47 -4.52 6.80
N ASP A 164 3.75 -4.32 6.47
CA ASP A 164 4.38 -3.02 6.27
C ASP A 164 4.48 -2.59 4.80
N VAL A 165 4.38 -3.55 3.87
CA VAL A 165 4.55 -3.31 2.43
C VAL A 165 3.58 -2.25 1.92
N TYR A 166 2.28 -2.40 2.19
CA TYR A 166 1.26 -1.46 1.70
C TYR A 166 1.24 -0.13 2.43
N PRO A 167 1.44 -0.07 3.76
CA PRO A 167 1.67 1.20 4.44
C PRO A 167 2.85 2.00 3.90
N VAL A 168 3.98 1.35 3.64
CA VAL A 168 5.17 2.01 3.06
C VAL A 168 4.89 2.45 1.62
N LEU A 169 4.22 1.65 0.80
CA LEU A 169 3.83 2.02 -0.55
C LEU A 169 2.85 3.20 -0.55
N TYR A 170 1.89 3.21 0.37
CA TYR A 170 0.96 4.32 0.54
C TYR A 170 1.70 5.60 0.92
N LEU A 171 2.61 5.53 1.91
CA LEU A 171 3.45 6.65 2.31
C LEU A 171 4.30 7.18 1.15
N LYS A 172 4.91 6.28 0.35
CA LYS A 172 5.65 6.66 -0.86
C LYS A 172 4.80 7.50 -1.80
N TYR A 173 3.59 7.05 -2.11
CA TYR A 173 2.70 7.76 -3.04
C TYR A 173 2.21 9.10 -2.50
N ARG A 174 2.00 9.20 -1.18
CA ARG A 174 1.61 10.45 -0.55
C ARG A 174 2.75 11.47 -0.54
N LEU A 175 4.00 11.03 -0.39
CA LEU A 175 5.16 11.91 -0.29
C LEU A 175 5.80 12.27 -1.63
N TRP A 176 5.85 11.35 -2.60
CA TRP A 176 6.43 11.62 -3.93
C TRP A 176 5.40 11.82 -5.04
N GLY A 177 4.17 11.47 -4.78
CA GLY A 177 3.14 11.41 -5.81
C GLY A 177 3.09 10.05 -6.49
N GLN A 178 2.01 9.84 -7.19
CA GLN A 178 1.73 8.61 -7.91
C GLN A 178 1.52 8.92 -9.38
N GLN A 179 2.17 8.18 -10.26
CA GLN A 179 1.88 8.25 -11.69
C GLN A 179 0.56 7.52 -11.96
N GLU A 180 -0.44 8.26 -12.44
CA GLU A 180 -1.66 7.66 -12.95
C GLU A 180 -1.39 6.81 -14.20
N ASN A 181 -1.89 5.58 -14.20
CA ASN A 181 -1.86 4.75 -15.38
C ASN A 181 -3.07 5.03 -16.28
N SER A 182 -2.96 6.05 -17.12
CA SER A 182 -4.02 6.47 -18.05
C SER A 182 -4.23 5.52 -19.25
N THR A 183 -3.33 4.57 -19.47
CA THR A 183 -3.44 3.61 -20.58
C THR A 183 -4.47 2.53 -20.33
N ILE A 184 -4.68 2.17 -19.07
CA ILE A 184 -5.68 1.18 -18.66
C ILE A 184 -7.06 1.83 -18.68
N LYS A 185 -7.99 1.22 -19.40
CA LYS A 185 -9.37 1.73 -19.55
C LYS A 185 -10.37 1.05 -18.65
N HIS A 186 -10.05 -0.11 -18.13
CA HIS A 186 -10.87 -0.86 -17.19
C HIS A 186 -10.01 -1.77 -16.34
N LEU A 187 -10.15 -1.69 -15.02
CA LEU A 187 -9.47 -2.55 -14.06
C LEU A 187 -10.44 -3.59 -13.52
N VAL A 188 -10.03 -4.85 -13.51
CA VAL A 188 -10.77 -5.93 -12.84
C VAL A 188 -9.95 -6.36 -11.62
N VAL A 189 -10.58 -6.29 -10.45
CA VAL A 189 -10.03 -6.80 -9.19
C VAL A 189 -10.81 -8.04 -8.81
N ASP A 190 -10.13 -9.17 -8.74
CA ASP A 190 -10.70 -10.44 -8.29
C ASP A 190 -10.34 -10.72 -6.84
N GLU A 191 -11.06 -11.64 -6.19
CA GLU A 191 -10.88 -12.00 -4.77
C GLU A 191 -10.88 -10.76 -3.85
N MET A 192 -11.91 -9.94 -3.97
CA MET A 192 -12.02 -8.64 -3.28
C MET A 192 -11.81 -8.73 -1.78
N GLN A 193 -12.13 -9.87 -1.17
CA GLN A 193 -12.02 -10.12 0.26
C GLN A 193 -10.57 -10.17 0.75
N ASP A 194 -9.59 -10.35 -0.16
CA ASP A 194 -8.17 -10.45 0.18
C ASP A 194 -7.48 -9.07 0.19
N TYR A 195 -8.20 -8.00 -0.20
CA TYR A 195 -7.65 -6.66 -0.27
C TYR A 195 -8.04 -5.81 0.93
N SER A 196 -7.05 -5.16 1.52
CA SER A 196 -7.26 -4.17 2.58
C SER A 196 -7.78 -2.83 2.03
N ARG A 197 -8.32 -2.00 2.94
CA ARG A 197 -8.74 -0.63 2.62
C ARG A 197 -7.61 0.19 1.99
N MET A 198 -6.39 0.06 2.50
CA MET A 198 -5.22 0.77 1.99
C MET A 198 -4.86 0.35 0.57
N GLN A 199 -4.94 -0.95 0.25
CA GLN A 199 -4.73 -1.45 -1.11
C GLN A 199 -5.77 -0.88 -2.09
N TYR A 200 -7.04 -0.75 -1.69
CA TYR A 200 -8.05 -0.11 -2.52
C TYR A 200 -7.82 1.39 -2.72
N LEU A 201 -7.32 2.11 -1.71
CA LEU A 201 -6.93 3.51 -1.85
C LEU A 201 -5.77 3.67 -2.84
N ILE A 202 -4.77 2.80 -2.75
CA ILE A 202 -3.67 2.76 -3.70
C ILE A 202 -4.19 2.50 -5.12
N LEU A 203 -5.03 1.47 -5.32
CA LEU A 203 -5.61 1.15 -6.62
C LEU A 203 -6.44 2.30 -7.19
N LYS A 204 -7.27 2.94 -6.37
CA LYS A 204 -8.06 4.09 -6.79
C LYS A 204 -7.19 5.25 -7.30
N ASN A 205 -6.09 5.53 -6.59
CA ASN A 205 -5.20 6.62 -6.97
C ASN A 205 -4.37 6.28 -8.22
N MET A 206 -4.01 4.99 -8.41
CA MET A 206 -3.27 4.53 -9.60
C MET A 206 -4.08 4.52 -10.88
N PHE A 207 -5.38 4.27 -10.79
CA PHE A 207 -6.24 4.02 -11.94
C PHE A 207 -7.46 4.91 -11.90
N SER A 208 -7.50 5.91 -12.79
CA SER A 208 -8.67 6.77 -12.98
C SER A 208 -9.79 6.11 -13.83
N CYS A 209 -9.59 4.86 -14.26
CA CYS A 209 -10.52 4.13 -15.10
C CYS A 209 -11.67 3.49 -14.30
N ARG A 210 -12.67 2.96 -15.04
CA ARG A 210 -13.74 2.16 -14.44
C ARG A 210 -13.19 0.87 -13.86
N MET A 211 -13.75 0.42 -12.72
CA MET A 211 -13.35 -0.81 -12.05
C MET A 211 -14.51 -1.78 -11.93
N THR A 212 -14.20 -3.07 -12.06
CA THR A 212 -15.08 -4.18 -11.68
C THR A 212 -14.39 -4.94 -10.56
N ILE A 213 -15.03 -4.97 -9.39
CA ILE A 213 -14.49 -5.63 -8.20
C ILE A 213 -15.34 -6.88 -7.96
N LEU A 214 -14.69 -8.04 -7.99
CA LEU A 214 -15.29 -9.36 -7.87
C LEU A 214 -14.82 -10.03 -6.59
N GLY A 215 -15.65 -10.81 -5.96
CA GLY A 215 -15.24 -11.62 -4.82
C GLY A 215 -16.42 -12.30 -4.13
N ASP A 216 -16.08 -13.12 -3.16
CA ASP A 216 -17.03 -13.91 -2.39
C ASP A 216 -16.85 -13.62 -0.90
N LYS A 217 -17.87 -13.04 -0.28
CA LYS A 217 -17.86 -12.71 1.16
C LYS A 217 -17.74 -13.97 2.04
N ALA A 218 -18.20 -15.11 1.55
CA ALA A 218 -18.15 -16.36 2.30
C ALA A 218 -16.77 -17.03 2.30
N GLN A 219 -15.85 -16.61 1.41
CA GLN A 219 -14.50 -17.15 1.30
C GLN A 219 -13.46 -16.35 2.08
N THR A 220 -13.90 -15.44 2.95
CA THR A 220 -13.01 -14.69 3.84
C THR A 220 -12.29 -15.62 4.80
N MET A 221 -10.97 -15.66 4.75
CA MET A 221 -10.15 -16.57 5.59
C MET A 221 -9.94 -16.07 7.02
N GLU A 222 -10.27 -14.82 7.32
CA GLU A 222 -10.03 -14.18 8.61
C GLU A 222 -11.35 -13.88 9.32
N GLU A 223 -11.48 -14.35 10.59
CA GLU A 223 -12.68 -14.17 11.42
C GLU A 223 -13.06 -12.70 11.71
N LYS A 224 -12.12 -11.76 11.57
CA LYS A 224 -12.29 -10.32 11.87
C LYS A 224 -11.94 -9.40 10.73
N GLN A 225 -12.01 -9.86 9.49
CA GLN A 225 -11.74 -9.01 8.34
C GLN A 225 -12.77 -7.88 8.24
N GLN A 226 -12.28 -6.69 7.88
CA GLN A 226 -13.15 -5.54 7.64
C GLN A 226 -14.14 -5.88 6.53
N ASP A 227 -15.42 -5.57 6.74
CA ASP A 227 -16.43 -5.74 5.68
C ASP A 227 -16.08 -4.82 4.50
N VAL A 228 -15.53 -5.40 3.44
CA VAL A 228 -15.14 -4.69 2.22
C VAL A 228 -16.28 -3.84 1.69
N PHE A 229 -17.52 -4.33 1.75
CA PHE A 229 -18.70 -3.58 1.30
C PHE A 229 -18.99 -2.35 2.16
N ALA A 230 -18.57 -2.33 3.41
CA ALA A 230 -18.78 -1.19 4.30
C ALA A 230 -17.86 -0.01 3.94
N PHE A 231 -16.62 -0.26 3.52
CA PHE A 231 -15.67 0.83 3.26
C PHE A 231 -15.52 1.22 1.78
N LEU A 232 -15.84 0.34 0.82
CA LEU A 232 -15.75 0.68 -0.62
C LEU A 232 -16.50 1.96 -1.02
N PRO A 233 -17.73 2.25 -0.53
CA PRO A 233 -18.40 3.50 -0.83
C PRO A 233 -17.64 4.74 -0.35
N GLY A 234 -16.92 4.64 0.76
CA GLY A 234 -16.06 5.72 1.26
C GLY A 234 -14.85 5.99 0.37
N ILE A 235 -14.35 4.96 -0.33
CA ILE A 235 -13.22 5.07 -1.25
C ILE A 235 -13.67 5.53 -2.64
N PHE A 236 -14.65 4.86 -3.25
CA PHE A 236 -15.03 5.04 -4.65
C PHE A 236 -16.22 6.00 -4.85
N GLY A 237 -16.83 6.50 -3.76
CA GLY A 237 -17.99 7.39 -3.84
C GLY A 237 -19.31 6.64 -3.98
N ARG A 238 -20.38 7.39 -4.36
CA ARG A 238 -21.75 6.87 -4.40
C ARG A 238 -22.12 6.14 -5.70
N ASP A 239 -21.29 6.21 -6.74
CA ASP A 239 -21.56 5.64 -8.06
C ASP A 239 -21.22 4.14 -8.17
N ILE A 240 -21.26 3.44 -7.05
CA ILE A 240 -21.02 2.00 -6.99
C ILE A 240 -22.32 1.26 -7.31
N ARG A 241 -22.29 0.45 -8.38
CA ARG A 241 -23.34 -0.51 -8.67
C ARG A 241 -22.99 -1.87 -8.09
N ARG A 242 -23.75 -2.32 -7.10
CA ARG A 242 -23.62 -3.67 -6.53
C ARG A 242 -24.50 -4.66 -7.27
N ILE A 243 -23.91 -5.79 -7.67
CA ILE A 243 -24.62 -6.94 -8.25
C ILE A 243 -24.30 -8.15 -7.36
N GLN A 244 -25.32 -8.79 -6.85
CA GLN A 244 -25.20 -10.02 -6.08
C GLN A 244 -25.61 -11.22 -6.94
N MET A 245 -24.74 -12.23 -6.99
CA MET A 245 -24.99 -13.47 -7.72
C MET A 245 -25.28 -14.58 -6.70
N ASN A 246 -26.54 -15.03 -6.67
CA ASN A 246 -27.02 -16.00 -5.68
C ASN A 246 -27.09 -17.43 -6.21
N LYS A 247 -26.45 -17.72 -7.35
CA LYS A 247 -26.49 -19.04 -7.98
C LYS A 247 -25.11 -19.67 -8.07
N SER A 248 -24.94 -20.84 -7.48
CA SER A 248 -23.72 -21.63 -7.57
C SER A 248 -23.74 -22.54 -8.80
N TYR A 249 -22.71 -22.40 -9.67
CA TYR A 249 -22.56 -23.19 -10.91
C TYR A 249 -21.39 -24.18 -10.85
N ARG A 250 -20.45 -24.00 -9.93
CA ARG A 250 -19.18 -24.76 -9.89
C ARG A 250 -19.36 -26.13 -9.23
N ASN A 251 -20.02 -26.17 -8.09
CA ASN A 251 -20.11 -27.33 -7.24
C ASN A 251 -21.36 -28.19 -7.51
N THR A 252 -21.34 -29.45 -7.08
CA THR A 252 -22.54 -30.29 -7.02
C THR A 252 -23.45 -29.83 -5.87
N VAL A 253 -24.71 -30.22 -5.89
CA VAL A 253 -25.69 -29.88 -4.85
C VAL A 253 -25.17 -30.27 -3.45
N GLU A 254 -24.58 -31.46 -3.33
CA GLU A 254 -24.06 -32.02 -2.08
C GLU A 254 -22.92 -31.17 -1.50
N ILE A 255 -21.94 -30.79 -2.35
CA ILE A 255 -20.82 -29.95 -1.92
C ILE A 255 -21.29 -28.54 -1.59
N ALA A 256 -22.14 -27.95 -2.44
CA ALA A 256 -22.63 -26.60 -2.23
C ALA A 256 -23.53 -26.50 -0.99
N ALA A 257 -24.41 -27.47 -0.76
CA ALA A 257 -25.26 -27.50 0.45
C ALA A 257 -24.42 -27.66 1.71
N TYR A 258 -23.37 -28.49 1.68
CA TYR A 258 -22.46 -28.65 2.80
C TYR A 258 -21.67 -27.36 3.08
N ALA A 259 -21.11 -26.74 2.05
CA ALA A 259 -20.38 -25.47 2.18
C ALA A 259 -21.29 -24.34 2.70
N ASN A 260 -22.52 -24.23 2.18
CA ASN A 260 -23.50 -23.24 2.65
C ASN A 260 -23.86 -23.43 4.14
N LYS A 261 -24.00 -24.70 4.57
CA LYS A 261 -24.24 -25.01 5.99
C LYS A 261 -23.09 -24.54 6.88
N LEU A 262 -21.83 -24.74 6.47
CA LEU A 262 -20.66 -24.29 7.21
C LEU A 262 -20.54 -22.76 7.23
N ALA A 263 -20.83 -22.11 6.10
CA ALA A 263 -20.76 -20.66 5.98
C ALA A 263 -22.00 -19.90 6.51
N GLY A 264 -23.05 -20.62 6.97
CA GLY A 264 -24.30 -20.03 7.44
C GLY A 264 -25.10 -19.32 6.34
N ILE A 265 -24.96 -19.74 5.06
CA ILE A 265 -25.64 -19.15 3.92
C ILE A 265 -26.93 -19.92 3.65
N SER A 266 -28.06 -19.20 3.56
CA SER A 266 -29.38 -19.83 3.36
C SER A 266 -30.05 -19.49 2.02
N ASP A 267 -29.60 -18.47 1.30
CA ASP A 267 -30.27 -17.87 0.15
C ASP A 267 -29.60 -18.17 -1.21
N MET A 268 -28.67 -19.14 -1.26
CA MET A 268 -27.99 -19.52 -2.48
C MET A 268 -28.79 -20.57 -3.27
N GLU A 269 -29.10 -20.27 -4.52
CA GLU A 269 -29.70 -21.22 -5.45
C GLU A 269 -28.61 -22.21 -5.97
N LEU A 270 -28.88 -23.52 -5.82
CA LEU A 270 -27.97 -24.56 -6.24
C LEU A 270 -28.35 -25.08 -7.65
N LEU A 271 -27.37 -25.22 -8.52
CA LEU A 271 -27.59 -25.89 -9.79
C LEU A 271 -27.86 -27.39 -9.53
N GLN A 272 -28.89 -27.95 -10.17
CA GLN A 272 -29.30 -29.33 -10.00
C GLN A 272 -28.32 -30.30 -10.70
N ARG A 273 -27.08 -30.29 -10.24
CA ARG A 273 -26.01 -31.21 -10.64
C ARG A 273 -25.59 -32.01 -9.43
N HIS A 274 -25.89 -33.30 -9.43
CA HIS A 274 -25.62 -34.21 -8.34
C HIS A 274 -24.26 -34.88 -8.46
N GLY A 275 -23.63 -35.15 -7.31
CA GLY A 275 -22.37 -35.86 -7.16
C GLY A 275 -22.41 -36.84 -6.01
N LYS A 276 -21.24 -37.25 -5.55
CA LYS A 276 -21.14 -38.10 -4.36
C LYS A 276 -21.47 -37.26 -3.11
N PRO A 277 -22.09 -37.86 -2.07
CA PRO A 277 -22.27 -37.21 -0.78
C PRO A 277 -20.93 -36.78 -0.18
N VAL A 278 -20.95 -35.62 0.53
CA VAL A 278 -19.79 -35.18 1.30
C VAL A 278 -19.59 -36.13 2.47
N GLN A 279 -18.38 -36.58 2.70
CA GLN A 279 -18.00 -37.44 3.80
C GLN A 279 -17.12 -36.67 4.77
N GLU A 280 -17.50 -36.66 6.04
CA GLU A 280 -16.69 -36.13 7.13
C GLU A 280 -16.04 -37.30 7.89
N GLN A 281 -14.73 -37.21 8.10
CA GLN A 281 -13.99 -38.18 8.89
C GLN A 281 -13.11 -37.46 9.92
N GLN A 282 -13.11 -37.94 11.13
CA GLN A 282 -12.30 -37.42 12.22
C GLN A 282 -11.13 -38.37 12.51
N PHE A 283 -9.93 -37.85 12.57
CA PHE A 283 -8.71 -38.61 12.82
C PHE A 283 -8.07 -38.22 14.14
N LYS A 284 -7.34 -39.14 14.76
CA LYS A 284 -6.63 -38.88 16.04
C LYS A 284 -5.45 -37.91 15.88
N ASP A 285 -4.81 -37.94 14.72
CA ASP A 285 -3.65 -37.10 14.40
C ASP A 285 -3.54 -36.87 12.88
N ILE A 286 -2.67 -35.97 12.49
CA ILE A 286 -2.42 -35.57 11.10
C ILE A 286 -1.90 -36.75 10.26
N GLN A 287 -1.06 -37.64 10.85
CA GLN A 287 -0.48 -38.77 10.11
C GLN A 287 -1.55 -39.77 9.69
N ALA A 288 -2.51 -40.05 10.58
CA ALA A 288 -3.65 -40.88 10.26
C ALA A 288 -4.55 -40.27 9.19
N ALA A 289 -4.77 -38.94 9.23
CA ALA A 289 -5.51 -38.23 8.19
C ALA A 289 -4.83 -38.29 6.82
N VAL A 290 -3.52 -38.02 6.77
CA VAL A 290 -2.73 -38.10 5.52
C VAL A 290 -2.75 -39.50 4.94
N LYS A 291 -2.59 -40.53 5.75
CA LYS A 291 -2.65 -41.92 5.31
C LYS A 291 -4.01 -42.24 4.68
N ALA A 292 -5.11 -41.84 5.34
CA ALA A 292 -6.46 -42.10 4.80
C ALA A 292 -6.73 -41.35 3.48
N ILE A 293 -6.16 -40.14 3.28
CA ILE A 293 -6.25 -39.39 2.02
C ILE A 293 -5.49 -40.11 0.89
N LEU A 294 -4.31 -40.67 1.20
CA LEU A 294 -3.50 -41.37 0.21
C LEU A 294 -4.08 -42.78 -0.19
N ASP A 295 -4.87 -43.36 0.69
CA ASP A 295 -5.53 -44.64 0.48
C ASP A 295 -6.91 -44.52 -0.22
N CYS A 296 -7.42 -43.29 -0.48
CA CYS A 296 -8.66 -42.98 -1.20
C CYS A 296 -8.43 -42.84 -2.70
#